data_d402b2d8cd352e3c489fedb621b497b2
#
_entry.id   d402b2d8cd352e3c489fedb621b497b2
#
_cell.length_a   1.000
_cell.length_b   1.000
_cell.length_c   1.000
_cell.angle_alpha   90.00
_cell.angle_beta   90.00
_cell.angle_gamma   90.00
#
_symmetry.space_group_name_H-M   'P 1'
#
loop_
_entity.id
_entity.type
_entity.pdbx_description
1 polymer ?
#
loop_
_entity_poly.entity_id
_entity_poly.type
_entity_poly.pdbx_seq_one_letter_code
_entity_poly.pdbx_strand_id
1 'polypeptide(L)'
;MIRLLPDENISPSLVNKLGDEGVYAEAVLHVGLSGRSDPDIWKHALDNDFAVVTTNARDFIRLLSMEVHPGLIVLRESGLTRAEQWQRILPVLEEIRASGDSNFMVNKLVEISGPGKWESRQIPKP
;
A
#
# COMPACT_ATOMS: atom_id res chain seq x y z
N MET A 1 -9.72 -9.58 4.95
CA MET A 1 -8.86 -8.71 5.78
C MET A 1 -7.76 -8.13 4.90
N ILE A 2 -7.52 -6.83 4.99
CA ILE A 2 -6.45 -6.19 4.23
C ILE A 2 -5.09 -6.61 4.76
N ARG A 3 -4.15 -6.84 3.84
CA ARG A 3 -2.76 -7.15 4.14
C ARG A 3 -1.89 -6.14 3.38
N LEU A 4 -0.95 -5.52 4.07
CA LEU A 4 -0.13 -4.44 3.50
C LEU A 4 1.35 -4.81 3.46
N LEU A 5 2.01 -4.43 2.38
CA LEU A 5 3.45 -4.58 2.19
C LEU A 5 4.06 -3.20 1.96
N PRO A 6 4.47 -2.49 3.04
CA PRO A 6 5.22 -1.25 2.89
C PRO A 6 6.59 -1.54 2.25
N ASP A 7 6.93 -0.78 1.19
CA ASP A 7 8.22 -0.92 0.54
C ASP A 7 9.33 -0.17 1.29
N GLU A 8 10.54 -0.15 0.72
CA GLU A 8 11.70 0.46 1.38
C GLU A 8 11.57 1.97 1.61
N ASN A 9 10.68 2.64 0.88
CA ASN A 9 10.45 4.07 1.00
C ASN A 9 9.49 4.43 2.15
N ILE A 10 8.90 3.43 2.77
CA ILE A 10 7.97 3.59 3.89
C ILE A 10 8.67 3.12 5.17
N SER A 11 8.47 3.85 6.26
CA SER A 11 9.09 3.49 7.55
C SER A 11 8.66 2.08 7.99
N PRO A 12 9.61 1.16 8.26
CA PRO A 12 9.28 -0.18 8.75
C PRO A 12 8.53 -0.16 10.08
N SER A 13 8.67 0.92 10.86
CA SER A 13 7.98 1.05 12.15
C SER A 13 6.46 1.10 12.02
N LEU A 14 5.95 1.39 10.82
CA LEU A 14 4.50 1.42 10.58
C LEU A 14 3.88 0.02 10.71
N VAL A 15 4.65 -1.04 10.56
CA VAL A 15 4.15 -2.41 10.73
C VAL A 15 3.51 -2.59 12.10
N ASN A 16 4.13 -2.06 13.16
CA ASN A 16 3.58 -2.16 14.52
C ASN A 16 2.28 -1.36 14.66
N LYS A 17 2.25 -0.15 14.09
CA LYS A 17 1.04 0.68 14.13
C LYS A 17 -0.11 0.03 13.35
N LEU A 18 0.19 -0.58 12.21
CA LEU A 18 -0.79 -1.32 11.43
C LEU A 18 -1.33 -2.52 12.21
N GLY A 19 -0.44 -3.25 12.88
CA GLY A 19 -0.83 -4.36 13.74
C GLY A 19 -1.76 -3.94 14.87
N ASP A 20 -1.51 -2.79 15.48
CA ASP A 20 -2.36 -2.23 16.53
C ASP A 20 -3.77 -1.92 15.99
N GLU A 21 -3.88 -1.63 14.70
CA GLU A 21 -5.16 -1.39 14.01
C GLU A 21 -5.80 -2.67 13.45
N GLY A 22 -5.22 -3.82 13.75
CA GLY A 22 -5.74 -5.11 13.26
C GLY A 22 -5.39 -5.40 11.80
N VAL A 23 -4.39 -4.73 11.25
CA VAL A 23 -3.95 -4.93 9.86
C VAL A 23 -2.67 -5.75 9.84
N TYR A 24 -2.70 -6.86 9.09
CA TYR A 24 -1.48 -7.65 8.89
C TYR A 24 -0.56 -6.93 7.92
N ALA A 25 0.70 -6.74 8.30
CA ALA A 25 1.68 -6.06 7.45
C ALA A 25 3.06 -6.71 7.59
N GLU A 26 3.80 -6.72 6.48
CA GLU A 26 5.19 -7.13 6.45
C GLU A 26 6.00 -6.02 5.76
N ALA A 27 7.09 -5.56 6.37
CA ALA A 27 7.98 -4.62 5.70
C ALA A 27 8.92 -5.38 4.76
N VAL A 28 9.23 -4.77 3.61
CA VAL A 28 10.15 -5.34 2.63
C VAL A 28 11.48 -5.75 3.27
N LEU A 29 12.00 -4.91 4.18
CA LEU A 29 13.21 -5.20 4.92
C LEU A 29 13.13 -6.49 5.73
N HIS A 30 11.96 -6.78 6.32
CA HIS A 30 11.79 -7.91 7.24
C HIS A 30 11.56 -9.25 6.54
N VAL A 31 11.22 -9.24 5.24
CA VAL A 31 10.94 -10.47 4.47
C VAL A 31 12.02 -10.77 3.43
N GLY A 32 13.19 -10.15 3.56
CA GLY A 32 14.33 -10.44 2.69
C GLY A 32 14.24 -9.83 1.29
N LEU A 33 13.39 -8.83 1.10
CA LEU A 33 13.21 -8.17 -0.20
C LEU A 33 13.98 -6.86 -0.34
N SER A 34 14.76 -6.49 0.68
CA SER A 34 15.56 -5.26 0.65
C SER A 34 16.53 -5.29 -0.53
N GLY A 35 16.55 -4.18 -1.30
CA GLY A 35 17.39 -4.08 -2.49
C GLY A 35 16.85 -4.80 -3.72
N ARG A 36 15.69 -5.45 -3.63
CA ARG A 36 15.06 -6.09 -4.79
C ARG A 36 14.37 -5.05 -5.67
N SER A 37 14.20 -5.39 -6.94
CA SER A 37 13.51 -4.53 -7.91
C SER A 37 12.02 -4.41 -7.60
N ASP A 38 11.37 -3.36 -8.12
CA ASP A 38 9.94 -3.18 -7.97
C ASP A 38 9.13 -4.35 -8.56
N PRO A 39 9.47 -4.93 -9.72
CA PRO A 39 8.81 -6.16 -10.18
C PRO A 39 8.92 -7.33 -9.22
N ASP A 40 10.05 -7.50 -8.54
CA ASP A 40 10.22 -8.58 -7.55
C ASP A 40 9.33 -8.35 -6.33
N ILE A 41 9.26 -7.10 -5.85
CA ILE A 41 8.39 -6.73 -4.74
C ILE A 41 6.94 -6.94 -5.12
N TRP A 42 6.56 -6.52 -6.33
CA TRP A 42 5.21 -6.69 -6.86
C TRP A 42 4.82 -8.16 -6.94
N LYS A 43 5.73 -9.01 -7.44
CA LYS A 43 5.48 -10.45 -7.51
C LYS A 43 5.23 -11.04 -6.13
N HIS A 44 6.02 -10.67 -5.14
CA HIS A 44 5.81 -11.12 -3.75
C HIS A 44 4.42 -10.69 -3.24
N ALA A 45 4.03 -9.46 -3.54
CA ALA A 45 2.72 -8.95 -3.14
C ALA A 45 1.58 -9.75 -3.79
N LEU A 46 1.69 -10.03 -5.09
CA LEU A 46 0.69 -10.83 -5.80
C LEU A 46 0.60 -12.25 -5.24
N ASP A 47 1.74 -12.89 -5.03
CA ASP A 47 1.79 -14.28 -4.57
C ASP A 47 1.25 -14.44 -3.15
N ASN A 48 1.25 -13.38 -2.35
CA ASN A 48 0.88 -13.42 -0.94
C ASN A 48 -0.30 -12.52 -0.56
N ASP A 49 -1.00 -11.95 -1.55
CA ASP A 49 -2.17 -11.10 -1.34
C ASP A 49 -1.88 -9.84 -0.51
N PHE A 50 -0.77 -9.18 -0.77
CA PHE A 50 -0.44 -7.90 -0.14
C PHE A 50 -0.76 -6.73 -1.06
N ALA A 51 -1.42 -5.69 -0.54
CA ALA A 51 -1.44 -4.39 -1.17
C ALA A 51 -0.12 -3.68 -0.86
N VAL A 52 0.58 -3.21 -1.87
CA VAL A 52 1.85 -2.50 -1.69
C VAL A 52 1.58 -1.06 -1.24
N VAL A 53 2.39 -0.56 -0.32
CA VAL A 53 2.39 0.85 0.11
C VAL A 53 3.73 1.45 -0.28
N THR A 54 3.73 2.51 -1.07
CA THR A 54 4.96 3.09 -1.62
C THR A 54 4.85 4.59 -1.84
N THR A 55 6.00 5.26 -1.95
CA THR A 55 6.09 6.62 -2.49
C THR A 55 6.50 6.60 -3.96
N ASN A 56 6.90 5.46 -4.49
CA ASN A 56 7.39 5.30 -5.86
C ASN A 56 6.24 4.92 -6.80
N ALA A 57 5.35 5.89 -7.06
CA ALA A 57 4.15 5.67 -7.84
C ALA A 57 4.43 5.17 -9.26
N ARG A 58 5.38 5.82 -9.92
CA ARG A 58 5.64 5.63 -11.35
C ARG A 58 5.93 4.18 -11.71
N ASP A 59 6.80 3.53 -10.96
CA ASP A 59 7.26 2.18 -11.30
C ASP A 59 6.22 1.12 -10.96
N PHE A 60 5.42 1.36 -9.92
CA PHE A 60 4.37 0.40 -9.54
C PHE A 60 3.08 0.58 -10.35
N ILE A 61 2.70 1.81 -10.68
CA ILE A 61 1.44 2.05 -11.42
C ILE A 61 1.43 1.32 -12.77
N ARG A 62 2.54 1.29 -13.48
CA ARG A 62 2.59 0.59 -14.77
C ARG A 62 2.43 -0.91 -14.66
N LEU A 63 2.61 -1.49 -13.46
CA LEU A 63 2.41 -2.92 -13.25
C LEU A 63 0.94 -3.27 -13.00
N LEU A 64 0.11 -2.30 -12.62
CA LEU A 64 -1.28 -2.52 -12.23
C LEU A 64 -2.17 -3.00 -13.37
N SER A 65 -1.88 -2.62 -14.61
CA SER A 65 -2.72 -2.95 -15.75
C SER A 65 -2.47 -4.35 -16.30
N MET A 66 -1.51 -5.07 -15.75
CA MET A 66 -1.06 -6.35 -16.30
C MET A 66 -1.87 -7.54 -15.82
N GLU A 67 -2.46 -7.44 -14.63
CA GLU A 67 -3.20 -8.56 -14.04
C GLU A 67 -4.05 -8.10 -12.85
N VAL A 68 -4.92 -8.99 -12.37
CA VAL A 68 -5.68 -8.76 -11.13
C VAL A 68 -4.67 -8.69 -9.98
N HIS A 69 -4.85 -7.73 -9.08
CA HIS A 69 -3.89 -7.47 -8.00
C HIS A 69 -4.58 -7.07 -6.69
N PRO A 70 -3.87 -7.23 -5.55
CA PRO A 70 -4.42 -6.91 -4.22
C PRO A 70 -4.52 -5.43 -3.91
N GLY A 71 -3.95 -4.56 -4.74
CA GLY A 71 -4.04 -3.11 -4.56
C GLY A 71 -2.69 -2.42 -4.39
N LEU A 72 -2.70 -1.12 -4.58
CA LEU A 72 -1.53 -0.25 -4.42
C LEU A 72 -1.96 1.03 -3.72
N ILE A 73 -1.24 1.40 -2.66
CA ILE A 73 -1.43 2.67 -1.95
C ILE A 73 -0.17 3.49 -2.16
N VAL A 74 -0.34 4.69 -2.72
CA VAL A 74 0.77 5.58 -3.05
C VAL A 74 0.67 6.86 -2.22
N LEU A 75 1.77 7.22 -1.55
CA LEU A 75 1.93 8.52 -0.93
C LEU A 75 2.65 9.43 -1.92
N ARG A 76 1.95 10.49 -2.36
CA ARG A 76 2.47 11.41 -3.40
C ARG A 76 3.43 12.45 -2.88
N GLU A 77 3.42 12.72 -1.59
CA GLU A 77 4.31 13.69 -0.98
C GLU A 77 5.68 13.08 -0.71
N SER A 78 6.75 13.85 -0.92
CA SER A 78 8.10 13.42 -0.61
C SER A 78 8.52 13.91 0.77
N GLY A 79 9.48 13.22 1.39
CA GLY A 79 10.09 13.66 2.64
C GLY A 79 9.22 13.54 3.88
N LEU A 80 8.15 12.75 3.83
CA LEU A 80 7.30 12.56 5.00
C LEU A 80 8.04 11.81 6.11
N THR A 81 7.89 12.30 7.34
CA THR A 81 8.34 11.57 8.52
C THR A 81 7.47 10.32 8.72
N ARG A 82 7.91 9.38 9.57
CA ARG A 82 7.10 8.21 9.89
C ARG A 82 5.75 8.59 10.49
N ALA A 83 5.71 9.62 11.34
CA ALA A 83 4.46 10.11 11.91
C ALA A 83 3.53 10.66 10.82
N GLU A 84 4.08 11.41 9.87
CA GLU A 84 3.31 11.94 8.75
C GLU A 84 2.83 10.84 7.81
N GLN A 85 3.66 9.83 7.54
CA GLN A 85 3.25 8.65 6.77
C GLN A 85 2.05 7.97 7.43
N TRP A 86 2.09 7.80 8.73
CA TRP A 86 0.99 7.21 9.48
C TRP A 86 -0.28 8.06 9.38
N GLN A 87 -0.15 9.37 9.53
CA GLN A 87 -1.27 10.31 9.43
C GLN A 87 -1.94 10.26 8.05
N ARG A 88 -1.17 9.96 7.00
CA ARG A 88 -1.70 9.83 5.63
C ARG A 88 -2.42 8.50 5.43
N ILE A 89 -1.90 7.44 6.00
CA ILE A 89 -2.42 6.07 5.78
C ILE A 89 -3.67 5.80 6.63
N LEU A 90 -3.70 6.25 7.88
CA LEU A 90 -4.78 5.91 8.81
C LEU A 90 -6.18 6.24 8.29
N PRO A 91 -6.45 7.44 7.74
CA PRO A 91 -7.79 7.75 7.21
C PRO A 91 -8.24 6.79 6.11
N VAL A 92 -7.30 6.32 5.28
CA VAL A 92 -7.61 5.35 4.23
C VAL A 92 -8.02 4.02 4.85
N LEU A 93 -7.31 3.56 5.86
CA LEU A 93 -7.65 2.32 6.57
C LEU A 93 -9.03 2.41 7.22
N GLU A 94 -9.34 3.55 7.83
CA GLU A 94 -10.64 3.78 8.45
C GLU A 94 -11.76 3.70 7.42
N GLU A 95 -11.56 4.29 6.25
CA GLU A 95 -12.54 4.22 5.16
C GLU A 95 -12.72 2.80 4.63
N ILE A 96 -11.64 2.07 4.46
CA ILE A 96 -11.68 0.67 4.02
C ILE A 96 -12.50 -0.16 5.02
N ARG A 97 -12.26 0.02 6.32
CA ARG A 97 -13.00 -0.69 7.36
C ARG A 97 -14.47 -0.28 7.37
N ALA A 98 -14.74 1.00 7.22
CA ALA A 98 -16.12 1.50 7.19
C ALA A 98 -16.91 1.00 6.00
N SER A 99 -16.26 0.67 4.89
CA SER A 99 -16.91 0.14 3.69
C SER A 99 -17.51 -1.25 3.92
N GLY A 100 -16.95 -2.02 4.86
CA GLY A 100 -17.37 -3.40 5.10
C GLY A 100 -17.04 -4.35 3.96
N ASP A 101 -16.28 -3.90 2.96
CA ASP A 101 -15.92 -4.69 1.78
C ASP A 101 -14.52 -5.28 1.96
N SER A 102 -14.45 -6.59 2.16
CA SER A 102 -13.17 -7.30 2.32
C SER A 102 -12.30 -7.26 1.07
N ASN A 103 -12.88 -6.93 -0.08
CA ASN A 103 -12.18 -6.85 -1.37
C ASN A 103 -12.01 -5.40 -1.85
N PHE A 104 -12.13 -4.43 -0.93
CA PHE A 104 -12.05 -3.01 -1.30
C PHE A 104 -10.82 -2.70 -2.14
N MET A 105 -9.65 -3.25 -1.77
CA MET A 105 -8.38 -2.93 -2.44
C MET A 105 -8.13 -3.72 -3.72
N VAL A 106 -8.92 -4.72 -4.03
CA VAL A 106 -8.71 -5.53 -5.24
C VAL A 106 -8.82 -4.64 -6.48
N ASN A 107 -7.77 -4.63 -7.30
CA ASN A 107 -7.66 -3.80 -8.50
C ASN A 107 -7.78 -2.29 -8.22
N LYS A 108 -7.46 -1.84 -7.02
CA LYS A 108 -7.53 -0.42 -6.68
C LYS A 108 -6.16 0.21 -6.62
N LEU A 109 -6.10 1.45 -7.10
CA LEU A 109 -5.01 2.37 -6.84
C LEU A 109 -5.55 3.46 -5.92
N VAL A 110 -4.96 3.59 -4.74
CA VAL A 110 -5.25 4.67 -3.81
C VAL A 110 -4.08 5.64 -3.82
N GLU A 111 -4.35 6.91 -4.13
CA GLU A 111 -3.33 7.96 -4.17
C GLU A 111 -3.61 8.98 -3.08
N ILE A 112 -2.65 9.15 -2.17
CA ILE A 112 -2.75 10.08 -1.06
C ILE A 112 -1.89 11.30 -1.37
N SER A 113 -2.52 12.48 -1.51
CA SER A 113 -1.83 13.72 -1.90
C SER A 113 -1.62 14.70 -0.77
N GLY A 114 -2.23 14.48 0.39
CA GLY A 114 -2.11 15.36 1.54
C GLY A 114 -2.93 14.84 2.72
N PRO A 115 -2.95 15.58 3.85
CA PRO A 115 -3.74 15.19 5.02
C PRO A 115 -5.22 15.09 4.69
N GLY A 116 -5.79 13.89 4.82
CA GLY A 116 -7.21 13.65 4.50
C GLY A 116 -7.56 13.82 3.03
N LYS A 117 -6.57 13.92 2.16
CA LYS A 117 -6.77 14.10 0.71
C LYS A 117 -6.30 12.87 -0.03
N TRP A 118 -7.21 12.05 -0.48
CA TRP A 118 -6.87 10.86 -1.25
C TRP A 118 -7.99 10.49 -2.19
N GLU A 119 -7.64 9.75 -3.24
CA GLU A 119 -8.56 9.27 -4.27
C GLU A 119 -8.29 7.80 -4.53
N SER A 120 -9.32 7.06 -4.92
CA SER A 120 -9.16 5.70 -5.36
C SER A 120 -9.75 5.53 -6.76
N ARG A 121 -9.11 4.66 -7.55
CA ARG A 121 -9.63 4.30 -8.87
C ARG A 121 -9.28 2.85 -9.17
N GLN A 122 -10.07 2.24 -10.05
CA GLN A 122 -9.87 0.86 -10.41
C GLN A 122 -8.92 0.74 -11.60
N ILE A 123 -7.84 -0.04 -11.44
CA ILE A 123 -6.89 -0.37 -12.50
C ILE A 123 -6.51 -1.84 -12.34
N PRO A 124 -6.72 -2.69 -13.35
CA PRO A 124 -7.35 -2.37 -14.63
C PRO A 124 -8.84 -2.07 -14.50
N LYS A 125 -9.34 -1.29 -15.43
CA LYS A 125 -10.78 -1.00 -15.49
C LYS A 125 -11.54 -2.28 -15.83
N PRO A 126 -12.75 -2.45 -15.28
CA PRO A 126 -13.58 -3.62 -15.61
C PRO A 126 -13.94 -3.68 -17.07
#